data_f523c2f6ba650825abe5ae0b9bfc05c3
#
_entry.id   f523c2f6ba650825abe5ae0b9bfc05c3
#
_cell.length_a   1.000
_cell.length_b   1.000
_cell.length_c   1.000
_cell.angle_alpha   90.00
_cell.angle_beta   90.00
_cell.angle_gamma   90.00
#
_symmetry.space_group_name_H-M   'P 1'
#
loop_
_entity.id
_entity.type
_entity.pdbx_description
1 polymer ?
#
loop_
_entity_poly.entity_id
_entity_poly.type
_entity_poly.pdbx_seq_one_letter_code
_entity_poly.pdbx_strand_id
1 'polypeptide(L)'
;MEKRKMIGNFSLFAAILILTTAYFHLYSWYSVMAPYGTSIAALFLVVTFFCYVDIKDALKDRYFYMMVIADVLALVHLIIVKSGMGAILTVADFLLIIYLADKVRFSRLEMIISAFYTGFFFLYWTVDVKGYFKGYNTNYGGLVLITGFVFLIFAYEYMMKIKAESLNKTVKVLLRLFELFLFALAFNIIAWYRSRCALIGLLTFVLLYIIPGKIWKSKALYTILALFGSVGSVLFSLLYVWLGKMKDVFTLRLFYKDIISGREEIWEELWGEFIKKPVTGIGSSYEIKIEWMNGMFEVHSGLLDILIVHGIAVFVITIILLLKNLFALREKATADFNCKVAVCGIFAMLTTAFLENFIIVAPFSIMLLFLFVYVNSLSEGNILGVQ
;
A
#
# COMPACT_ATOMS: atom_id res chain seq x y z
N MET A 1 -28.12 -5.28 10.89
CA MET A 1 -26.73 -4.80 10.89
C MET A 1 -25.75 -5.82 10.29
N GLU A 2 -25.79 -7.09 10.67
CA GLU A 2 -24.88 -8.13 10.12
C GLU A 2 -24.98 -8.35 8.61
N LYS A 3 -26.19 -8.48 8.05
CA LYS A 3 -26.37 -8.62 6.59
C LYS A 3 -25.73 -7.47 5.80
N ARG A 4 -25.84 -6.23 6.32
CA ARG A 4 -25.27 -5.05 5.69
C ARG A 4 -23.75 -5.09 5.67
N LYS A 5 -23.11 -5.50 6.78
CA LYS A 5 -21.66 -5.69 6.86
C LYS A 5 -21.18 -6.81 5.94
N MET A 6 -21.93 -7.91 5.86
CA MET A 6 -21.62 -9.01 4.93
C MET A 6 -21.63 -8.55 3.46
N ILE A 7 -22.58 -7.70 3.05
CA ILE A 7 -22.60 -7.11 1.70
C ILE A 7 -21.35 -6.23 1.48
N GLY A 8 -20.96 -5.41 2.46
CA GLY A 8 -19.76 -4.59 2.37
C GLY A 8 -18.49 -5.42 2.21
N ASN A 9 -18.34 -6.50 2.99
CA ASN A 9 -17.21 -7.41 2.85
C ASN A 9 -17.19 -8.11 1.50
N PHE A 10 -18.36 -8.61 1.05
CA PHE A 10 -18.47 -9.19 -0.29
C PHE A 10 -18.11 -8.19 -1.39
N SER A 11 -18.51 -6.92 -1.24
CA SER A 11 -18.13 -5.84 -2.15
C SER A 11 -16.60 -5.70 -2.26
N LEU A 12 -15.89 -5.67 -1.15
CA LEU A 12 -14.42 -5.60 -1.15
C LEU A 12 -13.76 -6.83 -1.77
N PHE A 13 -14.29 -8.04 -1.51
CA PHE A 13 -13.78 -9.26 -2.14
C PHE A 13 -14.02 -9.26 -3.65
N ALA A 14 -15.22 -8.85 -4.09
CA ALA A 14 -15.53 -8.71 -5.50
C ALA A 14 -14.60 -7.69 -6.19
N ALA A 15 -14.35 -6.55 -5.54
CA ALA A 15 -13.41 -5.57 -6.04
C ALA A 15 -12.00 -6.16 -6.24
N ILE A 16 -11.45 -6.83 -5.23
CA ILE A 16 -10.12 -7.45 -5.34
C ILE A 16 -10.10 -8.52 -6.43
N LEU A 17 -11.11 -9.38 -6.51
CA LEU A 17 -11.18 -10.43 -7.51
C LEU A 17 -11.20 -9.84 -8.93
N ILE A 18 -12.06 -8.85 -9.19
CA ILE A 18 -12.18 -8.21 -10.49
C ILE A 18 -10.90 -7.44 -10.85
N LEU A 19 -10.40 -6.63 -9.92
CA LEU A 19 -9.24 -5.78 -10.18
C LEU A 19 -7.95 -6.58 -10.36
N THR A 20 -7.74 -7.65 -9.59
CA THR A 20 -6.57 -8.49 -9.78
C THR A 20 -6.63 -9.27 -11.09
N THR A 21 -7.78 -9.84 -11.45
CA THR A 21 -7.94 -10.54 -12.71
C THR A 21 -7.81 -9.61 -13.92
N ALA A 22 -8.33 -8.39 -13.82
CA ALA A 22 -8.20 -7.38 -14.86
C ALA A 22 -6.77 -6.85 -14.95
N TYR A 23 -6.17 -6.45 -13.84
CA TYR A 23 -4.89 -5.76 -13.79
C TYR A 23 -3.71 -6.67 -14.18
N PHE A 24 -3.81 -7.97 -13.93
CA PHE A 24 -2.74 -8.94 -14.18
C PHE A 24 -2.87 -9.72 -15.49
N HIS A 25 -3.64 -9.23 -16.44
CA HIS A 25 -3.75 -9.78 -17.79
C HIS A 25 -4.11 -11.28 -17.87
N LEU A 26 -4.87 -11.79 -16.92
CA LEU A 26 -5.24 -13.20 -16.93
C LEU A 26 -6.16 -13.59 -18.09
N TYR A 27 -6.87 -12.61 -18.65
CA TYR A 27 -7.85 -12.84 -19.72
C TYR A 27 -7.86 -11.68 -20.72
N SER A 28 -8.33 -11.97 -21.92
CA SER A 28 -8.40 -10.99 -23.03
C SER A 28 -9.28 -9.75 -22.75
N TRP A 29 -10.23 -9.85 -21.82
CA TRP A 29 -11.08 -8.71 -21.43
C TRP A 29 -10.37 -7.66 -20.57
N TYR A 30 -9.14 -7.96 -20.15
CA TYR A 30 -8.29 -7.00 -19.41
C TYR A 30 -8.16 -5.65 -20.12
N SER A 31 -7.88 -5.64 -21.42
CA SER A 31 -7.69 -4.39 -22.18
C SER A 31 -8.91 -3.46 -22.15
N VAL A 32 -10.11 -4.03 -21.94
CA VAL A 32 -11.36 -3.30 -21.81
C VAL A 32 -11.55 -2.77 -20.38
N MET A 33 -11.15 -3.54 -19.36
CA MET A 33 -11.41 -3.24 -17.96
C MET A 33 -10.32 -2.38 -17.29
N ALA A 34 -9.07 -2.50 -17.73
CA ALA A 34 -7.94 -1.81 -17.11
C ALA A 34 -8.10 -0.27 -17.04
N PRO A 35 -8.61 0.42 -18.08
CA PRO A 35 -8.85 1.86 -18.02
C PRO A 35 -9.88 2.28 -16.96
N TYR A 36 -10.73 1.36 -16.53
CA TYR A 36 -11.80 1.62 -15.55
C TYR A 36 -11.47 1.14 -14.14
N GLY A 37 -10.23 0.72 -13.88
CA GLY A 37 -9.84 0.13 -12.60
C GLY A 37 -10.19 1.01 -11.40
N THR A 38 -9.89 2.31 -11.44
CA THR A 38 -10.24 3.28 -10.39
C THR A 38 -11.76 3.45 -10.25
N SER A 39 -12.51 3.52 -11.36
CA SER A 39 -13.98 3.64 -11.32
C SER A 39 -14.63 2.38 -10.73
N ILE A 40 -14.09 1.21 -11.02
CA ILE A 40 -14.55 -0.06 -10.44
C ILE A 40 -14.26 -0.06 -8.94
N ALA A 41 -13.05 0.34 -8.52
CA ALA A 41 -12.70 0.47 -7.10
C ALA A 41 -13.65 1.44 -6.39
N ALA A 42 -13.85 2.64 -6.94
CA ALA A 42 -14.76 3.64 -6.40
C ALA A 42 -16.17 3.08 -6.16
N LEU A 43 -16.73 2.37 -7.14
CA LEU A 43 -18.07 1.77 -7.02
C LEU A 43 -18.15 0.83 -5.80
N PHE A 44 -17.21 -0.10 -5.68
CA PHE A 44 -17.20 -1.08 -4.58
C PHE A 44 -16.89 -0.45 -3.22
N LEU A 45 -16.02 0.55 -3.19
CA LEU A 45 -15.70 1.30 -1.97
C LEU A 45 -16.90 2.13 -1.49
N VAL A 46 -17.64 2.76 -2.39
CA VAL A 46 -18.89 3.48 -2.06
C VAL A 46 -19.94 2.53 -1.51
N VAL A 47 -20.13 1.34 -2.12
CA VAL A 47 -21.02 0.31 -1.57
C VAL A 47 -20.58 -0.09 -0.16
N THR A 48 -19.27 -0.31 0.04
CA THR A 48 -18.71 -0.65 1.35
C THR A 48 -18.94 0.47 2.36
N PHE A 49 -18.73 1.73 1.96
CA PHE A 49 -19.00 2.89 2.80
C PHE A 49 -20.45 2.88 3.30
N PHE A 50 -21.42 2.79 2.43
CA PHE A 50 -22.85 2.74 2.84
C PHE A 50 -23.19 1.49 3.65
N CYS A 51 -22.43 0.42 3.56
CA CYS A 51 -22.61 -0.76 4.39
C CYS A 51 -22.08 -0.60 5.81
N TYR A 52 -21.01 0.15 6.01
CA TYR A 52 -20.33 0.26 7.29
C TYR A 52 -20.57 1.59 8.01
N VAL A 53 -20.92 2.64 7.28
CA VAL A 53 -21.03 4.00 7.82
C VAL A 53 -22.50 4.42 7.83
N ASP A 54 -22.99 4.87 8.99
CA ASP A 54 -24.23 5.60 9.06
C ASP A 54 -23.98 7.07 8.71
N ILE A 55 -24.76 7.62 7.78
CA ILE A 55 -24.59 8.98 7.30
C ILE A 55 -24.75 10.00 8.43
N LYS A 56 -25.67 9.75 9.38
CA LYS A 56 -25.88 10.67 10.52
C LYS A 56 -24.66 10.72 11.43
N ASP A 57 -23.94 9.59 11.57
CA ASP A 57 -22.71 9.54 12.36
C ASP A 57 -21.51 10.09 11.58
N ALA A 58 -21.45 9.84 10.27
CA ALA A 58 -20.45 10.44 9.40
C ALA A 58 -20.52 11.98 9.44
N LEU A 59 -21.71 12.55 9.41
CA LEU A 59 -21.93 14.00 9.50
C LEU A 59 -21.54 14.61 10.86
N LYS A 60 -21.14 13.82 11.86
CA LYS A 60 -20.57 14.27 13.12
C LYS A 60 -19.06 14.03 13.19
N ASP A 61 -18.50 13.27 12.24
CA ASP A 61 -17.11 12.87 12.22
C ASP A 61 -16.24 13.92 11.50
N ARG A 62 -15.35 14.59 12.24
CA ARG A 62 -14.41 15.57 11.65
C ARG A 62 -13.54 14.98 10.53
N TYR A 63 -13.20 13.70 10.61
CA TYR A 63 -12.37 13.03 9.60
C TYR A 63 -13.13 12.78 8.31
N PHE A 64 -14.44 12.60 8.38
CA PHE A 64 -15.31 12.59 7.21
C PHE A 64 -15.29 13.94 6.49
N TYR A 65 -15.43 15.04 7.23
CA TYR A 65 -15.33 16.38 6.61
C TYR A 65 -13.97 16.65 6.01
N MET A 66 -12.89 16.21 6.67
CA MET A 66 -11.53 16.35 6.10
C MET A 66 -11.41 15.59 4.78
N MET A 67 -11.90 14.35 4.70
CA MET A 67 -11.92 13.56 3.47
C MET A 67 -12.71 14.30 2.38
N VAL A 68 -13.94 14.73 2.66
CA VAL A 68 -14.77 15.44 1.70
C VAL A 68 -14.12 16.75 1.23
N ILE A 69 -13.48 17.51 2.13
CA ILE A 69 -12.75 18.73 1.75
C ILE A 69 -11.60 18.40 0.79
N ALA A 70 -10.84 17.34 1.05
CA ALA A 70 -9.75 16.94 0.16
C ALA A 70 -10.28 16.50 -1.22
N ASP A 71 -11.40 15.76 -1.27
CA ASP A 71 -12.04 15.36 -2.52
C ASP A 71 -12.56 16.57 -3.32
N VAL A 72 -13.18 17.53 -2.64
CA VAL A 72 -13.63 18.79 -3.27
C VAL A 72 -12.45 19.59 -3.78
N LEU A 73 -11.35 19.71 -3.02
CA LEU A 73 -10.14 20.39 -3.50
C LEU A 73 -9.55 19.68 -4.72
N ALA A 74 -9.46 18.34 -4.72
CA ALA A 74 -8.98 17.59 -5.87
C ALA A 74 -9.88 17.80 -7.10
N LEU A 75 -11.20 17.86 -6.90
CA LEU A 75 -12.16 18.16 -7.98
C LEU A 75 -12.01 19.59 -8.52
N VAL A 76 -11.79 20.59 -7.66
CA VAL A 76 -11.52 21.97 -8.07
C VAL A 76 -10.22 22.05 -8.88
N HIS A 77 -9.22 21.26 -8.52
CA HIS A 77 -7.94 21.19 -9.24
C HIS A 77 -8.11 20.63 -10.67
N LEU A 78 -9.11 19.77 -10.93
CA LEU A 78 -9.45 19.35 -12.30
C LEU A 78 -9.62 20.54 -13.24
N ILE A 79 -10.32 21.57 -12.76
CA ILE A 79 -10.63 22.77 -13.56
C ILE A 79 -9.41 23.68 -13.66
N ILE A 80 -8.66 23.86 -12.57
CA ILE A 80 -7.57 24.83 -12.46
C ILE A 80 -6.29 24.35 -13.18
N VAL A 81 -5.91 23.08 -12.95
CA VAL A 81 -4.61 22.53 -13.41
C VAL A 81 -4.75 21.42 -14.44
N LYS A 82 -5.96 21.20 -14.98
CA LYS A 82 -6.25 20.21 -16.02
C LYS A 82 -5.84 18.79 -15.64
N SER A 83 -6.14 18.39 -14.40
CA SER A 83 -5.92 17.00 -13.97
C SER A 83 -6.88 16.05 -14.69
N GLY A 84 -6.42 14.83 -14.99
CA GLY A 84 -7.29 13.78 -15.50
C GLY A 84 -8.27 13.26 -14.42
N MET A 85 -9.48 12.86 -14.82
CA MET A 85 -10.47 12.29 -13.90
C MET A 85 -9.93 11.04 -13.16
N GLY A 86 -9.09 10.25 -13.81
CA GLY A 86 -8.44 9.08 -13.19
C GLY A 86 -7.60 9.44 -11.97
N ALA A 87 -6.84 10.53 -12.01
CA ALA A 87 -6.04 10.97 -10.87
C ALA A 87 -6.90 11.41 -9.69
N ILE A 88 -8.04 12.05 -9.96
CA ILE A 88 -8.99 12.47 -8.92
C ILE A 88 -9.65 11.26 -8.27
N LEU A 89 -10.12 10.30 -9.07
CA LEU A 89 -10.68 9.06 -8.55
C LEU A 89 -9.63 8.28 -7.74
N THR A 90 -8.37 8.27 -8.16
CA THR A 90 -7.29 7.60 -7.43
C THR A 90 -7.12 8.19 -6.03
N VAL A 91 -7.08 9.51 -5.88
CA VAL A 91 -6.94 10.13 -4.55
C VAL A 91 -8.22 9.98 -3.73
N ALA A 92 -9.39 10.07 -4.35
CA ALA A 92 -10.67 9.89 -3.67
C ALA A 92 -10.82 8.44 -3.15
N ASP A 93 -10.48 7.44 -3.96
CA ASP A 93 -10.44 6.04 -3.55
C ASP A 93 -9.48 5.83 -2.37
N PHE A 94 -8.29 6.41 -2.44
CA PHE A 94 -7.30 6.29 -1.38
C PHE A 94 -7.76 6.95 -0.07
N LEU A 95 -8.37 8.14 -0.13
CA LEU A 95 -8.93 8.82 1.02
C LEU A 95 -10.08 8.02 1.65
N LEU A 96 -10.96 7.45 0.82
CA LEU A 96 -12.06 6.62 1.26
C LEU A 96 -11.55 5.31 1.91
N ILE A 97 -10.51 4.69 1.36
CA ILE A 97 -9.83 3.53 1.94
C ILE A 97 -9.28 3.86 3.33
N ILE A 98 -8.58 4.99 3.48
CA ILE A 98 -8.05 5.41 4.78
C ILE A 98 -9.20 5.69 5.76
N TYR A 99 -10.29 6.30 5.30
CA TYR A 99 -11.45 6.56 6.14
C TYR A 99 -12.15 5.27 6.60
N LEU A 100 -12.23 4.26 5.74
CA LEU A 100 -12.83 2.97 6.04
C LEU A 100 -11.94 2.05 6.89
N ALA A 101 -10.65 2.32 6.99
CA ALA A 101 -9.66 1.46 7.63
C ALA A 101 -9.98 1.10 9.09
N ASP A 102 -10.58 2.01 9.85
CA ASP A 102 -10.99 1.80 11.24
C ASP A 102 -12.45 1.35 11.41
N LYS A 103 -13.21 1.21 10.34
CA LYS A 103 -14.65 0.91 10.35
C LYS A 103 -14.97 -0.51 9.88
N VAL A 104 -14.27 -0.97 8.83
CA VAL A 104 -14.49 -2.30 8.26
C VAL A 104 -13.95 -3.38 9.19
N ARG A 105 -14.66 -4.52 9.25
CA ARG A 105 -14.30 -5.68 10.05
C ARG A 105 -14.51 -6.95 9.25
N PHE A 106 -13.55 -7.86 9.34
CA PHE A 106 -13.62 -9.20 8.78
C PHE A 106 -13.79 -10.24 9.87
N SER A 107 -14.59 -11.27 9.58
CA SER A 107 -14.60 -12.50 10.35
C SER A 107 -13.27 -13.27 10.21
N ARG A 108 -13.03 -14.26 11.08
CA ARG A 108 -11.84 -15.11 10.98
C ARG A 108 -11.70 -15.76 9.60
N LEU A 109 -12.81 -16.28 9.06
CA LEU A 109 -12.82 -16.94 7.76
C LEU A 109 -12.50 -15.96 6.63
N GLU A 110 -13.08 -14.78 6.66
CA GLU A 110 -12.82 -13.72 5.67
C GLU A 110 -11.36 -13.29 5.68
N MET A 111 -10.75 -13.12 6.87
CA MET A 111 -9.32 -12.81 6.98
C MET A 111 -8.45 -13.92 6.35
N ILE A 112 -8.74 -15.19 6.64
CA ILE A 112 -7.99 -16.32 6.10
C ILE A 112 -8.15 -16.38 4.57
N ILE A 113 -9.38 -16.34 4.07
CA ILE A 113 -9.66 -16.43 2.63
C ILE A 113 -8.97 -15.28 1.87
N SER A 114 -9.14 -14.03 2.34
CA SER A 114 -8.55 -12.88 1.66
C SER A 114 -7.02 -12.91 1.70
N ALA A 115 -6.42 -13.31 2.82
CA ALA A 115 -4.97 -13.38 2.95
C ALA A 115 -4.38 -14.51 2.10
N PHE A 116 -4.99 -15.70 2.10
CA PHE A 116 -4.57 -16.79 1.21
C PHE A 116 -4.78 -16.45 -0.26
N TYR A 117 -5.94 -15.90 -0.62
CA TYR A 117 -6.19 -15.50 -2.00
C TYR A 117 -5.12 -14.53 -2.49
N THR A 118 -4.88 -13.45 -1.75
CA THR A 118 -3.89 -12.43 -2.14
C THR A 118 -2.48 -13.02 -2.18
N GLY A 119 -2.08 -13.75 -1.15
CA GLY A 119 -0.75 -14.34 -1.04
C GLY A 119 -0.46 -15.36 -2.14
N PHE A 120 -1.34 -16.33 -2.34
CA PHE A 120 -1.17 -17.36 -3.37
C PHE A 120 -1.33 -16.82 -4.79
N PHE A 121 -2.29 -15.94 -5.02
CA PHE A 121 -2.50 -15.34 -6.32
C PHE A 121 -1.24 -14.61 -6.80
N PHE A 122 -0.65 -13.77 -5.95
CA PHE A 122 0.53 -13.03 -6.30
C PHE A 122 1.79 -13.89 -6.39
N LEU A 123 1.92 -14.87 -5.51
CA LEU A 123 3.04 -15.82 -5.60
C LEU A 123 2.95 -16.64 -6.90
N TYR A 124 1.78 -17.18 -7.22
CA TYR A 124 1.53 -17.90 -8.47
C TYR A 124 1.85 -17.01 -9.67
N TRP A 125 1.31 -15.80 -9.71
CA TRP A 125 1.54 -14.87 -10.80
C TRP A 125 3.03 -14.52 -10.97
N THR A 126 3.76 -14.33 -9.86
CA THR A 126 5.19 -14.05 -9.87
C THR A 126 6.01 -15.23 -10.40
N VAL A 127 5.62 -16.47 -10.14
CA VAL A 127 6.33 -17.67 -10.55
C VAL A 127 5.98 -18.10 -11.99
N ASP A 128 4.70 -18.08 -12.33
CA ASP A 128 4.19 -18.57 -13.62
C ASP A 128 4.51 -17.62 -14.78
N VAL A 129 4.52 -16.33 -14.50
CA VAL A 129 4.68 -15.27 -15.50
C VAL A 129 6.16 -14.95 -15.79
N LYS A 130 7.08 -15.89 -15.58
CA LYS A 130 8.51 -15.74 -15.94
C LYS A 130 8.74 -15.19 -17.35
N GLY A 131 7.88 -15.53 -18.32
CA GLY A 131 7.92 -15.02 -19.70
C GLY A 131 7.38 -13.59 -19.84
N TYR A 132 6.42 -13.22 -19.02
CA TYR A 132 5.71 -11.96 -19.10
C TYR A 132 6.57 -10.78 -18.64
N PHE A 133 7.34 -10.97 -17.56
CA PHE A 133 8.22 -9.92 -17.03
C PHE A 133 9.51 -9.69 -17.82
N LYS A 134 9.86 -10.52 -18.76
CA LYS A 134 11.03 -10.28 -19.64
C LYS A 134 10.91 -9.01 -20.47
N GLY A 135 9.70 -8.51 -20.69
CA GLY A 135 9.42 -7.26 -21.41
C GLY A 135 8.84 -6.12 -20.54
N TYR A 136 8.55 -6.38 -19.27
CA TYR A 136 7.91 -5.43 -18.36
C TYR A 136 8.90 -4.80 -17.39
N ASN A 137 8.47 -3.70 -16.73
CA ASN A 137 9.22 -3.07 -15.66
C ASN A 137 9.45 -4.08 -14.51
N THR A 138 10.71 -4.45 -14.28
CA THR A 138 11.11 -5.44 -13.27
C THR A 138 10.74 -5.01 -11.84
N ASN A 139 10.58 -3.71 -11.58
CA ASN A 139 10.10 -3.20 -10.30
C ASN A 139 8.68 -3.67 -10.01
N TYR A 140 7.82 -3.69 -11.03
CA TYR A 140 6.43 -4.12 -10.89
C TYR A 140 6.30 -5.57 -10.40
N GLY A 141 7.09 -6.48 -10.94
CA GLY A 141 7.14 -7.86 -10.45
C GLY A 141 7.54 -7.96 -8.99
N GLY A 142 8.49 -7.12 -8.56
CA GLY A 142 8.89 -7.02 -7.17
C GLY A 142 7.77 -6.51 -6.27
N LEU A 143 6.96 -5.53 -6.72
CA LEU A 143 5.81 -5.00 -5.99
C LEU A 143 4.74 -6.07 -5.75
N VAL A 144 4.41 -6.81 -6.78
CA VAL A 144 3.44 -7.92 -6.69
C VAL A 144 3.94 -8.97 -5.70
N LEU A 145 5.21 -9.33 -5.80
CA LEU A 145 5.81 -10.31 -4.89
C LEU A 145 5.76 -9.85 -3.44
N ILE A 146 6.24 -8.64 -3.12
CA ILE A 146 6.27 -8.18 -1.72
C ILE A 146 4.87 -8.09 -1.13
N THR A 147 3.89 -7.64 -1.92
CA THR A 147 2.50 -7.61 -1.48
C THR A 147 1.98 -9.01 -1.18
N GLY A 148 2.12 -9.95 -2.11
CA GLY A 148 1.71 -11.35 -1.90
C GLY A 148 2.43 -12.02 -0.74
N PHE A 149 3.73 -11.76 -0.58
CA PHE A 149 4.54 -12.27 0.51
C PHE A 149 4.02 -11.81 1.89
N VAL A 150 3.71 -10.52 2.04
CA VAL A 150 3.15 -9.96 3.29
C VAL A 150 1.86 -10.69 3.68
N PHE A 151 0.95 -10.88 2.73
CA PHE A 151 -0.32 -11.57 2.97
C PHE A 151 -0.12 -13.06 3.27
N LEU A 152 0.81 -13.72 2.59
CA LEU A 152 1.13 -15.12 2.82
C LEU A 152 1.71 -15.33 4.23
N ILE A 153 2.65 -14.49 4.66
CA ILE A 153 3.23 -14.57 6.02
C ILE A 153 2.15 -14.26 7.07
N PHE A 154 1.28 -13.27 6.83
CA PHE A 154 0.15 -13.03 7.74
C PHE A 154 -0.75 -14.25 7.86
N ALA A 155 -1.18 -14.85 6.75
CA ALA A 155 -2.03 -16.04 6.75
C ALA A 155 -1.33 -17.20 7.47
N TYR A 156 -0.05 -17.39 7.21
CA TYR A 156 0.78 -18.42 7.83
C TYR A 156 0.83 -18.26 9.36
N GLU A 157 1.21 -17.10 9.86
CA GLU A 157 1.30 -16.85 11.30
C GLU A 157 -0.07 -16.92 11.98
N TYR A 158 -1.11 -16.47 11.32
CA TYR A 158 -2.47 -16.57 11.84
C TYR A 158 -2.92 -18.04 11.97
N MET A 159 -2.64 -18.88 10.96
CA MET A 159 -2.91 -20.31 11.02
C MET A 159 -2.06 -21.03 12.08
N MET A 160 -0.80 -20.64 12.23
CA MET A 160 0.08 -21.14 13.27
C MET A 160 -0.49 -20.85 14.67
N LYS A 161 -1.02 -19.65 14.90
CA LYS A 161 -1.68 -19.29 16.18
C LYS A 161 -2.91 -20.17 16.43
N ILE A 162 -3.80 -20.34 15.44
CA ILE A 162 -5.03 -21.16 15.58
C ILE A 162 -4.70 -22.62 15.91
N LYS A 163 -3.64 -23.18 15.32
CA LYS A 163 -3.24 -24.58 15.48
C LYS A 163 -2.19 -24.81 16.56
N ALA A 164 -1.76 -23.76 17.26
CA ALA A 164 -0.60 -23.81 18.17
C ALA A 164 -0.70 -24.92 19.24
N GLU A 165 -1.88 -25.15 19.79
CA GLU A 165 -2.09 -26.16 20.85
C GLU A 165 -2.09 -27.60 20.31
N SER A 166 -2.56 -27.79 19.07
CA SER A 166 -2.66 -29.15 18.47
C SER A 166 -1.36 -29.62 17.82
N LEU A 167 -0.37 -28.77 17.63
CA LEU A 167 0.89 -29.11 16.95
C LEU A 167 1.95 -29.58 17.94
N ASN A 168 2.59 -30.70 17.64
CA ASN A 168 3.75 -31.15 18.40
C ASN A 168 5.00 -30.31 18.12
N LYS A 169 6.03 -30.44 18.99
CA LYS A 169 7.26 -29.60 18.90
C LYS A 169 8.00 -29.76 17.58
N THR A 170 8.08 -30.98 17.04
CA THR A 170 8.79 -31.25 15.77
C THR A 170 8.10 -30.52 14.60
N VAL A 171 6.77 -30.62 14.52
CA VAL A 171 6.00 -29.93 13.48
C VAL A 171 6.16 -28.41 13.59
N LYS A 172 6.16 -27.84 14.80
CA LYS A 172 6.41 -26.40 15.00
C LYS A 172 7.78 -25.99 14.47
N VAL A 173 8.82 -26.77 14.71
CA VAL A 173 10.18 -26.50 14.20
C VAL A 173 10.19 -26.57 12.67
N LEU A 174 9.61 -27.62 12.08
CA LEU A 174 9.54 -27.74 10.61
C LEU A 174 8.79 -26.57 9.97
N LEU A 175 7.70 -26.13 10.58
CA LEU A 175 6.96 -24.97 10.11
C LEU A 175 7.79 -23.69 10.22
N ARG A 176 8.55 -23.46 11.29
CA ARG A 176 9.47 -22.30 11.37
C ARG A 176 10.60 -22.37 10.34
N LEU A 177 11.10 -23.54 10.02
CA LEU A 177 12.07 -23.71 8.91
C LEU A 177 11.43 -23.41 7.56
N PHE A 178 10.17 -23.81 7.36
CA PHE A 178 9.42 -23.45 6.15
C PHE A 178 9.19 -21.93 6.03
N GLU A 179 8.90 -21.26 7.12
CA GLU A 179 8.80 -19.81 7.15
C GLU A 179 10.12 -19.13 6.73
N LEU A 180 11.26 -19.58 7.28
CA LEU A 180 12.58 -19.11 6.86
C LEU A 180 12.84 -19.35 5.38
N PHE A 181 12.40 -20.50 4.86
CA PHE A 181 12.46 -20.79 3.42
C PHE A 181 11.64 -19.80 2.60
N LEU A 182 10.43 -19.40 3.05
CA LEU A 182 9.61 -18.39 2.37
C LEU A 182 10.31 -17.02 2.34
N PHE A 183 10.98 -16.61 3.41
CA PHE A 183 11.79 -15.39 3.43
C PHE A 183 12.96 -15.45 2.46
N ALA A 184 13.69 -16.57 2.44
CA ALA A 184 14.80 -16.78 1.50
C ALA A 184 14.32 -16.80 0.05
N LEU A 185 13.19 -17.41 -0.21
CA LEU A 185 12.56 -17.46 -1.54
C LEU A 185 12.15 -16.07 -2.01
N ALA A 186 11.49 -15.28 -1.16
CA ALA A 186 11.11 -13.92 -1.47
C ALA A 186 12.33 -13.04 -1.79
N PHE A 187 13.39 -13.14 -0.97
CA PHE A 187 14.64 -12.41 -1.21
C PHE A 187 15.28 -12.82 -2.55
N ASN A 188 15.33 -14.13 -2.85
CA ASN A 188 15.91 -14.63 -4.09
C ASN A 188 15.14 -14.13 -5.33
N ILE A 189 13.80 -14.17 -5.29
CA ILE A 189 12.98 -13.69 -6.40
C ILE A 189 13.11 -12.17 -6.57
N ILE A 190 13.15 -11.39 -5.47
CA ILE A 190 13.39 -9.93 -5.53
C ILE A 190 14.76 -9.62 -6.13
N ALA A 191 15.79 -10.37 -5.74
CA ALA A 191 17.13 -10.22 -6.30
C ALA A 191 17.15 -10.58 -7.80
N TRP A 192 16.41 -11.60 -8.20
CA TRP A 192 16.27 -11.98 -9.61
C TRP A 192 15.55 -10.90 -10.43
N TYR A 193 14.50 -10.27 -9.89
CA TYR A 193 13.83 -9.11 -10.51
C TYR A 193 14.68 -7.84 -10.46
N ARG A 194 15.73 -7.80 -9.63
CA ARG A 194 16.54 -6.60 -9.40
C ARG A 194 15.68 -5.39 -8.96
N SER A 195 14.62 -5.66 -8.20
CA SER A 195 13.65 -4.66 -7.75
C SER A 195 14.09 -4.02 -6.44
N ARG A 196 14.58 -2.80 -6.52
CA ARG A 196 15.05 -2.05 -5.33
C ARG A 196 13.91 -1.65 -4.40
N CYS A 197 12.77 -1.26 -4.95
CA CYS A 197 11.60 -0.90 -4.17
C CYS A 197 11.07 -2.09 -3.34
N ALA A 198 10.98 -3.27 -3.95
CA ALA A 198 10.57 -4.49 -3.25
C ALA A 198 11.61 -4.92 -2.21
N LEU A 199 12.90 -4.73 -2.47
CA LEU A 199 13.94 -5.01 -1.48
C LEU A 199 13.79 -4.12 -0.23
N ILE A 200 13.55 -2.82 -0.40
CA ILE A 200 13.29 -1.89 0.72
C ILE A 200 12.07 -2.36 1.51
N GLY A 201 10.98 -2.73 0.83
CA GLY A 201 9.79 -3.26 1.48
C GLY A 201 10.05 -4.54 2.26
N LEU A 202 10.78 -5.51 1.66
CA LEU A 202 11.13 -6.76 2.34
C LEU A 202 12.04 -6.50 3.56
N LEU A 203 13.05 -5.67 3.42
CA LEU A 203 13.94 -5.32 4.54
C LEU A 203 13.16 -4.62 5.65
N THR A 204 12.25 -3.69 5.33
CA THR A 204 11.37 -3.06 6.31
C THR A 204 10.51 -4.11 7.02
N PHE A 205 9.89 -5.03 6.27
CA PHE A 205 9.09 -6.10 6.86
C PHE A 205 9.92 -6.95 7.82
N VAL A 206 11.07 -7.46 7.37
CA VAL A 206 11.94 -8.34 8.16
C VAL A 206 12.44 -7.62 9.42
N LEU A 207 12.95 -6.40 9.29
CA LEU A 207 13.45 -5.62 10.42
C LEU A 207 12.36 -5.42 11.47
N LEU A 208 11.16 -5.00 11.06
CA LEU A 208 10.05 -4.80 11.98
C LEU A 208 9.52 -6.12 12.57
N TYR A 209 9.53 -7.19 11.79
CA TYR A 209 9.09 -8.51 12.22
C TYR A 209 9.99 -9.07 13.33
N ILE A 210 11.31 -8.95 13.21
CA ILE A 210 12.27 -9.46 14.20
C ILE A 210 12.44 -8.55 15.43
N ILE A 211 12.07 -7.28 15.36
CA ILE A 211 12.15 -6.35 16.48
C ILE A 211 11.34 -6.88 17.69
N PRO A 212 11.96 -6.99 18.88
CA PRO A 212 11.27 -7.46 20.08
C PRO A 212 10.04 -6.60 20.43
N GLY A 213 8.97 -7.26 20.94
CA GLY A 213 7.73 -6.56 21.32
C GLY A 213 7.92 -5.41 22.33
N LYS A 214 8.97 -5.48 23.17
CA LYS A 214 9.32 -4.39 24.11
C LYS A 214 9.63 -3.08 23.38
N ILE A 215 10.28 -3.14 22.23
CA ILE A 215 10.65 -1.95 21.43
C ILE A 215 9.40 -1.34 20.78
N TRP A 216 8.45 -2.18 20.34
CA TRP A 216 7.17 -1.72 19.81
C TRP A 216 6.33 -0.91 20.81
N LYS A 217 6.54 -1.12 22.12
CA LYS A 217 5.89 -0.32 23.18
C LYS A 217 6.38 1.13 23.24
N SER A 218 7.56 1.42 22.69
CA SER A 218 8.11 2.79 22.65
C SER A 218 7.25 3.70 21.78
N LYS A 219 6.61 4.69 22.41
CA LYS A 219 5.81 5.70 21.71
C LYS A 219 6.67 6.50 20.71
N ALA A 220 7.88 6.87 21.11
CA ALA A 220 8.79 7.66 20.27
C ALA A 220 9.19 6.89 19.01
N LEU A 221 9.63 5.61 19.16
CA LEU A 221 9.99 4.79 18.01
C LEU A 221 8.81 4.59 17.05
N TYR A 222 7.63 4.25 17.58
CA TYR A 222 6.45 4.08 16.76
C TYR A 222 6.03 5.36 16.04
N THR A 223 6.18 6.52 16.70
CA THR A 223 5.94 7.82 16.07
C THR A 223 6.90 8.06 14.91
N ILE A 224 8.19 7.76 15.10
CA ILE A 224 9.19 7.87 14.02
C ILE A 224 8.81 6.95 12.84
N LEU A 225 8.43 5.70 13.11
CA LEU A 225 7.99 4.77 12.06
C LEU A 225 6.75 5.27 11.31
N ALA A 226 5.75 5.77 12.03
CA ALA A 226 4.53 6.30 11.42
C ALA A 226 4.81 7.54 10.57
N LEU A 227 5.64 8.46 11.04
CA LEU A 227 6.09 9.63 10.28
C LEU A 227 6.93 9.20 9.06
N PHE A 228 7.86 8.27 9.24
CA PHE A 228 8.65 7.75 8.14
C PHE A 228 7.78 7.08 7.07
N GLY A 229 6.83 6.23 7.45
CA GLY A 229 5.90 5.59 6.52
C GLY A 229 4.97 6.56 5.79
N SER A 230 4.66 7.72 6.37
CA SER A 230 3.72 8.70 5.81
C SER A 230 4.40 9.84 5.04
N VAL A 231 5.34 10.56 5.65
CA VAL A 231 6.03 11.70 4.99
C VAL A 231 7.42 11.34 4.47
N GLY A 232 7.90 10.15 4.78
CA GLY A 232 9.24 9.70 4.41
C GLY A 232 9.48 9.65 2.91
N SER A 233 8.46 9.40 2.10
CA SER A 233 8.56 9.43 0.63
C SER A 233 8.95 10.79 0.10
N VAL A 234 8.43 11.87 0.69
CA VAL A 234 8.76 13.26 0.35
C VAL A 234 10.22 13.55 0.71
N LEU A 235 10.61 13.23 1.95
CA LEU A 235 12.01 13.41 2.40
C LEU A 235 12.97 12.57 1.56
N PHE A 236 12.58 11.35 1.21
CA PHE A 236 13.37 10.46 0.38
C PHE A 236 13.56 11.01 -1.03
N SER A 237 12.53 11.58 -1.63
CA SER A 237 12.64 12.20 -2.97
C SER A 237 13.61 13.38 -2.98
N LEU A 238 13.55 14.25 -1.96
CA LEU A 238 14.48 15.37 -1.82
C LEU A 238 15.93 14.90 -1.63
N LEU A 239 16.14 13.90 -0.77
CA LEU A 239 17.45 13.26 -0.58
C LEU A 239 17.96 12.65 -1.89
N TYR A 240 17.07 11.99 -2.63
CA TYR A 240 17.46 11.32 -3.88
C TYR A 240 17.85 12.32 -4.97
N VAL A 241 17.16 13.45 -5.10
CA VAL A 241 17.53 14.56 -5.98
C VAL A 241 18.89 15.13 -5.56
N TRP A 242 19.10 15.34 -4.25
CA TRP A 242 20.39 15.83 -3.75
C TRP A 242 21.54 14.87 -4.06
N LEU A 243 21.36 13.57 -3.87
CA LEU A 243 22.32 12.53 -4.23
C LEU A 243 22.57 12.48 -5.75
N GLY A 244 21.53 12.72 -6.55
CA GLY A 244 21.63 12.81 -8.02
C GLY A 244 22.63 13.85 -8.49
N LYS A 245 22.70 15.00 -7.81
CA LYS A 245 23.67 16.06 -8.09
C LYS A 245 25.13 15.68 -7.80
N MET A 246 25.33 14.60 -7.04
CA MET A 246 26.64 14.08 -6.69
C MET A 246 27.03 12.83 -7.50
N LYS A 247 26.24 12.45 -8.52
CA LYS A 247 26.46 11.21 -9.28
C LYS A 247 27.84 11.12 -9.95
N ASP A 248 28.46 12.24 -10.30
CA ASP A 248 29.79 12.29 -10.90
C ASP A 248 30.92 12.04 -9.88
N VAL A 249 30.65 12.25 -8.59
CA VAL A 249 31.61 12.04 -7.49
C VAL A 249 31.44 10.67 -6.85
N PHE A 250 30.22 10.14 -6.90
CA PHE A 250 29.86 8.95 -6.15
C PHE A 250 28.89 8.07 -6.93
N THR A 251 29.31 6.86 -7.30
CA THR A 251 28.45 5.84 -7.92
C THR A 251 28.27 4.67 -6.96
N LEU A 252 27.03 4.43 -6.54
CA LEU A 252 26.68 3.25 -5.76
C LEU A 252 25.82 2.33 -6.61
N ARG A 253 26.25 1.08 -6.78
CA ARG A 253 25.52 0.06 -7.55
C ARG A 253 24.83 -0.94 -6.63
N LEU A 254 23.57 -1.19 -6.91
CA LEU A 254 22.80 -2.25 -6.28
C LEU A 254 22.12 -3.11 -7.37
N PHE A 255 22.33 -4.43 -7.32
CA PHE A 255 21.88 -5.35 -8.37
C PHE A 255 22.39 -4.99 -9.78
N TYR A 256 23.65 -4.56 -9.90
CA TYR A 256 24.27 -4.13 -11.17
C TYR A 256 23.63 -2.88 -11.82
N LYS A 257 22.71 -2.21 -11.12
CA LYS A 257 22.16 -0.91 -11.54
C LYS A 257 22.65 0.18 -10.60
N ASP A 258 22.89 1.36 -11.15
CA ASP A 258 23.17 2.53 -10.31
C ASP A 258 21.96 2.81 -9.43
N ILE A 259 22.18 3.13 -8.15
CA ILE A 259 21.11 3.50 -7.23
C ILE A 259 20.38 4.71 -7.79
N ILE A 260 21.12 5.66 -8.33
CA ILE A 260 20.62 6.84 -9.04
C ILE A 260 20.39 6.44 -10.49
N SER A 261 19.12 6.39 -10.93
CA SER A 261 18.73 5.74 -12.20
C SER A 261 17.63 6.50 -12.96
N GLY A 262 17.72 7.83 -12.99
CA GLY A 262 16.81 8.68 -13.75
C GLY A 262 15.64 9.25 -12.94
N ARG A 263 15.29 8.66 -11.78
CA ARG A 263 14.26 9.27 -10.90
C ARG A 263 14.68 10.62 -10.31
N GLU A 264 15.98 10.82 -10.11
CA GLU A 264 16.54 12.10 -9.67
C GLU A 264 16.18 13.24 -10.63
N GLU A 265 16.25 12.98 -11.94
CA GLU A 265 15.92 13.96 -12.98
C GLU A 265 14.40 14.23 -12.99
N ILE A 266 13.60 13.18 -12.92
CA ILE A 266 12.12 13.28 -12.84
C ILE A 266 11.73 14.12 -11.62
N TRP A 267 12.23 13.76 -10.45
CA TRP A 267 11.85 14.44 -9.21
C TRP A 267 12.41 15.86 -9.13
N GLU A 268 13.58 16.13 -9.67
CA GLU A 268 14.10 17.50 -9.76
C GLU A 268 13.18 18.40 -10.60
N GLU A 269 12.76 17.93 -11.77
CA GLU A 269 11.81 18.68 -12.61
C GLU A 269 10.45 18.87 -11.93
N LEU A 270 9.89 17.80 -11.36
CA LEU A 270 8.60 17.84 -10.68
C LEU A 270 8.63 18.77 -9.46
N TRP A 271 9.69 18.76 -8.66
CA TRP A 271 9.87 19.71 -7.56
C TRP A 271 9.99 21.14 -8.06
N GLY A 272 10.73 21.38 -9.15
CA GLY A 272 10.88 22.69 -9.75
C GLY A 272 9.54 23.29 -10.22
N GLU A 273 8.65 22.47 -10.76
CA GLU A 273 7.31 22.91 -11.15
C GLU A 273 6.34 23.02 -9.96
N PHE A 274 6.43 22.09 -9.00
CA PHE A 274 5.59 22.11 -7.80
C PHE A 274 5.80 23.38 -6.97
N ILE A 275 7.04 23.84 -6.79
CA ILE A 275 7.34 25.05 -6.02
C ILE A 275 6.65 26.29 -6.61
N LYS A 276 6.36 26.30 -7.92
CA LYS A 276 5.62 27.38 -8.59
C LYS A 276 4.12 27.34 -8.28
N LYS A 277 3.58 26.16 -7.93
CA LYS A 277 2.15 25.92 -7.69
C LYS A 277 1.89 25.02 -6.47
N PRO A 278 2.42 25.34 -5.27
CA PRO A 278 2.39 24.40 -4.15
C PRO A 278 0.99 24.13 -3.60
N VAL A 279 0.06 25.07 -3.76
CA VAL A 279 -1.30 24.92 -3.22
C VAL A 279 -2.15 23.99 -4.07
N THR A 280 -2.09 24.14 -5.38
CA THR A 280 -2.93 23.38 -6.33
C THR A 280 -2.24 22.12 -6.86
N GLY A 281 -0.92 22.00 -6.70
CA GLY A 281 -0.12 21.02 -7.42
C GLY A 281 0.02 21.39 -8.91
N ILE A 282 0.65 20.48 -9.67
CA ILE A 282 0.89 20.67 -11.10
C ILE A 282 -0.15 19.97 -11.99
N GLY A 283 -1.00 19.13 -11.40
CA GLY A 283 -1.97 18.32 -12.13
C GLY A 283 -1.35 17.09 -12.80
N SER A 284 -2.19 16.12 -13.16
CA SER A 284 -1.76 14.87 -13.81
C SER A 284 -1.58 14.96 -15.33
N SER A 285 -1.93 16.09 -15.92
CA SER A 285 -1.73 16.34 -17.36
C SER A 285 -0.44 17.11 -17.66
N TYR A 286 0.45 17.24 -16.66
CA TYR A 286 1.75 17.84 -16.87
C TYR A 286 2.63 16.90 -17.71
N GLU A 287 3.28 17.44 -18.73
CA GLU A 287 4.21 16.68 -19.56
C GLU A 287 5.64 16.88 -19.03
N ILE A 288 6.28 15.79 -18.63
CA ILE A 288 7.68 15.81 -18.20
C ILE A 288 8.57 16.09 -19.42
N LYS A 289 9.47 17.06 -19.30
CA LYS A 289 10.31 17.56 -20.40
C LYS A 289 11.61 16.76 -20.61
N ILE A 290 11.74 15.63 -19.95
CA ILE A 290 12.91 14.76 -20.04
C ILE A 290 12.76 13.88 -21.29
N GLU A 291 13.71 13.95 -22.24
CA GLU A 291 13.64 13.29 -23.54
C GLU A 291 13.36 11.80 -23.48
N TRP A 292 14.00 11.06 -22.55
CA TRP A 292 13.83 9.62 -22.43
C TRP A 292 12.47 9.20 -21.85
N MET A 293 11.70 10.12 -21.25
CA MET A 293 10.33 9.87 -20.76
C MET A 293 9.27 9.95 -21.85
N ASN A 294 9.59 10.45 -23.04
CA ASN A 294 8.66 10.57 -24.18
C ASN A 294 7.33 11.28 -23.82
N GLY A 295 7.37 12.27 -22.92
CA GLY A 295 6.19 13.01 -22.48
C GLY A 295 5.26 12.28 -21.52
N MET A 296 5.61 11.05 -21.09
CA MET A 296 4.81 10.35 -20.08
C MET A 296 4.93 11.03 -18.72
N PHE A 297 3.80 11.13 -18.00
CA PHE A 297 3.78 11.62 -16.64
C PHE A 297 3.70 10.45 -15.65
N GLU A 298 4.74 10.28 -14.84
CA GLU A 298 4.76 9.31 -13.76
C GLU A 298 5.66 9.81 -12.62
N VAL A 299 5.11 9.95 -11.41
CA VAL A 299 5.86 10.43 -10.24
C VAL A 299 6.73 9.35 -9.62
N HIS A 300 6.42 8.07 -9.85
CA HIS A 300 7.12 6.92 -9.25
C HIS A 300 7.23 6.95 -7.72
N SER A 301 6.23 7.51 -7.03
CA SER A 301 6.15 7.50 -5.56
C SER A 301 4.73 7.82 -5.12
N GLY A 302 4.10 6.90 -4.34
CA GLY A 302 2.66 6.98 -4.09
C GLY A 302 2.20 8.22 -3.33
N LEU A 303 2.80 8.53 -2.18
CA LEU A 303 2.38 9.70 -1.39
C LEU A 303 2.96 11.01 -1.96
N LEU A 304 4.11 10.96 -2.60
CA LEU A 304 4.65 12.11 -3.33
C LEU A 304 3.77 12.48 -4.53
N ASP A 305 3.16 11.50 -5.19
CA ASP A 305 2.21 11.73 -6.28
C ASP A 305 1.05 12.61 -5.82
N ILE A 306 0.46 12.30 -4.66
CA ILE A 306 -0.62 13.12 -4.09
C ILE A 306 -0.15 14.56 -3.85
N LEU A 307 1.07 14.76 -3.34
CA LEU A 307 1.62 16.09 -3.11
C LEU A 307 1.82 16.86 -4.42
N ILE A 308 2.50 16.25 -5.38
CA ILE A 308 2.88 16.89 -6.65
C ILE A 308 1.65 17.19 -7.51
N VAL A 309 0.75 16.22 -7.63
CA VAL A 309 -0.44 16.33 -8.49
C VAL A 309 -1.52 17.21 -7.88
N HIS A 310 -1.83 17.01 -6.59
CA HIS A 310 -3.01 17.62 -5.94
C HIS A 310 -2.69 18.76 -4.97
N GLY A 311 -1.40 19.04 -4.74
CA GLY A 311 -0.97 20.13 -3.88
C GLY A 311 -0.94 19.83 -2.39
N ILE A 312 -0.41 20.81 -1.64
CA ILE A 312 -0.09 20.62 -0.22
C ILE A 312 -1.33 20.42 0.67
N ALA A 313 -2.47 21.03 0.33
CA ALA A 313 -3.67 20.94 1.16
C ALA A 313 -4.25 19.51 1.14
N VAL A 314 -4.40 18.91 -0.04
CA VAL A 314 -4.87 17.52 -0.20
C VAL A 314 -3.88 16.55 0.45
N PHE A 315 -2.58 16.76 0.23
CA PHE A 315 -1.53 15.94 0.82
C PHE A 315 -1.57 15.97 2.35
N VAL A 316 -1.61 17.16 2.97
CA VAL A 316 -1.63 17.29 4.43
C VAL A 316 -2.85 16.60 5.05
N ILE A 317 -4.02 16.75 4.45
CA ILE A 317 -5.23 16.05 4.89
C ILE A 317 -5.04 14.53 4.78
N THR A 318 -4.51 14.05 3.67
CA THR A 318 -4.22 12.62 3.48
C THR A 318 -3.27 12.08 4.56
N ILE A 319 -2.20 12.82 4.85
CA ILE A 319 -1.23 12.44 5.90
C ILE A 319 -1.87 12.43 7.28
N ILE A 320 -2.70 13.40 7.62
CA ILE A 320 -3.41 13.44 8.92
C ILE A 320 -4.31 12.21 9.07
N LEU A 321 -5.08 11.86 8.04
CA LEU A 321 -5.96 10.69 8.04
C LEU A 321 -5.16 9.39 8.15
N LEU A 322 -4.06 9.27 7.41
CA LEU A 322 -3.17 8.10 7.46
C LEU A 322 -2.52 7.96 8.85
N LEU A 323 -1.96 9.04 9.39
CA LEU A 323 -1.34 9.05 10.72
C LEU A 323 -2.33 8.69 11.83
N LYS A 324 -3.57 9.21 11.77
CA LYS A 324 -4.65 8.82 12.70
C LYS A 324 -4.77 7.30 12.76
N ASN A 325 -4.87 6.64 11.61
CA ASN A 325 -4.98 5.18 11.55
C ASN A 325 -3.70 4.49 12.02
N LEU A 326 -2.53 4.91 11.55
CA LEU A 326 -1.27 4.32 11.99
C LEU A 326 -1.08 4.38 13.50
N PHE A 327 -1.35 5.53 14.13
CA PHE A 327 -1.23 5.66 15.59
C PHE A 327 -2.20 4.76 16.36
N ALA A 328 -3.40 4.52 15.83
CA ALA A 328 -4.37 3.60 16.42
C ALA A 328 -3.92 2.14 16.43
N LEU A 329 -2.96 1.76 15.55
CA LEU A 329 -2.46 0.38 15.47
C LEU A 329 -1.40 0.03 16.53
N ARG A 330 -0.74 1.01 17.15
CA ARG A 330 0.39 0.78 18.05
C ARG A 330 0.06 -0.20 19.19
N GLU A 331 -1.00 0.09 19.92
CA GLU A 331 -1.39 -0.74 21.07
C GLU A 331 -1.80 -2.16 20.64
N LYS A 332 -2.48 -2.26 19.50
CA LYS A 332 -2.90 -3.53 18.91
C LYS A 332 -1.71 -4.38 18.49
N ALA A 333 -0.72 -3.78 17.83
CA ALA A 333 0.52 -4.45 17.42
C ALA A 333 1.37 -4.91 18.62
N THR A 334 1.25 -4.23 19.78
CA THR A 334 1.97 -4.65 20.99
C THR A 334 1.23 -5.73 21.78
N ALA A 335 -0.08 -5.84 21.63
CA ALA A 335 -0.92 -6.79 22.34
C ALA A 335 -0.98 -8.16 21.65
N ASP A 336 -0.91 -8.20 20.33
CA ASP A 336 -1.08 -9.41 19.53
C ASP A 336 -0.02 -9.52 18.42
N PHE A 337 0.61 -10.71 18.31
CA PHE A 337 1.66 -10.94 17.32
C PHE A 337 1.14 -10.89 15.88
N ASN A 338 -0.07 -11.39 15.59
CA ASN A 338 -0.63 -11.31 14.24
C ASN A 338 -1.00 -9.87 13.86
N CYS A 339 -1.47 -9.07 14.82
CA CYS A 339 -1.61 -7.63 14.63
C CYS A 339 -0.26 -6.99 14.26
N LYS A 340 0.81 -7.37 14.97
CA LYS A 340 2.17 -6.91 14.64
C LYS A 340 2.57 -7.28 13.22
N VAL A 341 2.34 -8.53 12.79
CA VAL A 341 2.67 -8.99 11.42
C VAL A 341 1.94 -8.16 10.37
N ALA A 342 0.63 -7.92 10.54
CA ALA A 342 -0.12 -7.06 9.62
C ALA A 342 0.40 -5.61 9.59
N VAL A 343 0.79 -5.06 10.76
CA VAL A 343 1.41 -3.72 10.83
C VAL A 343 2.78 -3.68 10.16
N CYS A 344 3.59 -4.73 10.29
CA CYS A 344 4.84 -4.87 9.51
C CYS A 344 4.55 -4.82 8.00
N GLY A 345 3.48 -5.48 7.55
CA GLY A 345 3.02 -5.44 6.17
C GLY A 345 2.60 -4.04 5.71
N ILE A 346 1.87 -3.30 6.54
CA ILE A 346 1.50 -1.90 6.24
C ILE A 346 2.76 -1.06 6.03
N PHE A 347 3.73 -1.11 6.93
CA PHE A 347 4.98 -0.35 6.77
C PHE A 347 5.82 -0.82 5.59
N ALA A 348 5.84 -2.12 5.29
CA ALA A 348 6.50 -2.64 4.09
C ALA A 348 5.89 -2.06 2.81
N MET A 349 4.56 -2.03 2.69
CA MET A 349 3.88 -1.42 1.55
C MET A 349 4.13 0.09 1.48
N LEU A 350 4.07 0.82 2.59
CA LEU A 350 4.34 2.26 2.64
C LEU A 350 5.78 2.59 2.22
N THR A 351 6.77 1.82 2.64
CA THR A 351 8.19 2.06 2.27
C THR A 351 8.50 1.63 0.83
N THR A 352 7.86 0.58 0.35
CA THR A 352 7.94 0.21 -1.08
C THR A 352 7.41 1.35 -1.96
N ALA A 353 6.37 2.05 -1.51
CA ALA A 353 5.77 3.19 -2.20
C ALA A 353 6.66 4.44 -2.27
N PHE A 354 7.84 4.46 -1.66
CA PHE A 354 8.81 5.55 -1.83
C PHE A 354 9.37 5.62 -3.26
N LEU A 355 9.44 4.49 -3.92
CA LEU A 355 10.01 4.36 -5.26
C LEU A 355 8.98 3.97 -6.33
N GLU A 356 7.72 3.76 -5.95
CA GLU A 356 6.65 3.38 -6.89
C GLU A 356 5.29 3.92 -6.39
N ASN A 357 4.40 4.29 -7.30
CA ASN A 357 3.10 4.89 -6.96
C ASN A 357 1.99 3.87 -6.66
N PHE A 358 2.28 2.58 -6.59
CA PHE A 358 1.30 1.50 -6.52
C PHE A 358 0.32 1.59 -5.35
N ILE A 359 0.74 2.14 -4.19
CA ILE A 359 -0.07 2.14 -2.96
C ILE A 359 -1.37 2.95 -3.08
N ILE A 360 -1.39 3.93 -3.97
CA ILE A 360 -2.60 4.73 -4.26
C ILE A 360 -3.44 4.14 -5.39
N VAL A 361 -2.92 3.13 -6.09
CA VAL A 361 -3.57 2.51 -7.25
C VAL A 361 -4.30 1.24 -6.82
N ALA A 362 -5.57 1.10 -7.24
CA ALA A 362 -6.27 -0.17 -7.11
C ALA A 362 -5.61 -1.24 -8.01
N PRO A 363 -5.44 -2.46 -7.54
CA PRO A 363 -5.98 -3.12 -6.34
C PRO A 363 -5.14 -2.95 -5.07
N PHE A 364 -3.91 -2.43 -5.13
CA PHE A 364 -2.98 -2.39 -4.00
C PHE A 364 -3.48 -1.53 -2.84
N SER A 365 -4.17 -0.43 -3.13
CA SER A 365 -4.79 0.42 -2.11
C SER A 365 -5.86 -0.33 -1.30
N ILE A 366 -6.66 -1.19 -1.95
CA ILE A 366 -7.64 -2.06 -1.27
C ILE A 366 -6.93 -3.14 -0.44
N MET A 367 -5.79 -3.65 -0.90
CA MET A 367 -4.97 -4.58 -0.12
C MET A 367 -4.39 -3.91 1.12
N LEU A 368 -3.95 -2.68 1.02
CA LEU A 368 -3.56 -1.90 2.19
C LEU A 368 -4.71 -1.78 3.20
N LEU A 369 -5.95 -1.52 2.72
CA LEU A 369 -7.15 -1.54 3.57
C LEU A 369 -7.29 -2.90 4.29
N PHE A 370 -7.09 -4.02 3.61
CA PHE A 370 -7.20 -5.34 4.23
C PHE A 370 -6.25 -5.51 5.41
N LEU A 371 -5.02 -5.06 5.30
CA LEU A 371 -4.07 -5.13 6.42
C LEU A 371 -4.54 -4.29 7.63
N PHE A 372 -5.09 -3.10 7.43
CA PHE A 372 -5.72 -2.32 8.49
C PHE A 372 -6.91 -3.06 9.11
N VAL A 373 -7.76 -3.64 8.26
CA VAL A 373 -8.93 -4.41 8.69
C VAL A 373 -8.53 -5.63 9.52
N TYR A 374 -7.45 -6.35 9.16
CA TYR A 374 -6.96 -7.49 9.93
C TYR A 374 -6.57 -7.09 11.34
N VAL A 375 -5.80 -6.01 11.51
CA VAL A 375 -5.42 -5.50 12.84
C VAL A 375 -6.64 -5.13 13.66
N ASN A 376 -7.59 -4.45 13.05
CA ASN A 376 -8.81 -3.98 13.74
C ASN A 376 -9.75 -5.14 14.12
N SER A 377 -9.90 -6.13 13.24
CA SER A 377 -10.73 -7.31 13.49
C SER A 377 -10.16 -8.23 14.58
N LEU A 378 -8.84 -8.47 14.56
CA LEU A 378 -8.17 -9.29 15.57
C LEU A 378 -8.24 -8.65 16.95
N SER A 379 -8.12 -7.34 17.08
CA SER A 379 -8.15 -6.66 18.37
C SER A 379 -9.53 -6.71 19.03
N GLU A 380 -10.62 -6.66 18.28
CA GLU A 380 -11.98 -6.78 18.83
C GLU A 380 -12.33 -8.22 19.23
N GLY A 381 -11.90 -9.21 18.46
CA GLY A 381 -12.09 -10.63 18.82
C GLY A 381 -11.43 -11.02 20.14
N ASN A 382 -10.28 -10.42 20.46
CA ASN A 382 -9.60 -10.63 21.75
C ASN A 382 -10.32 -9.94 22.93
N ILE A 383 -11.05 -8.84 22.69
CA ILE A 383 -11.79 -8.13 23.74
C ILE A 383 -13.10 -8.86 24.09
N LEU A 384 -13.72 -9.48 23.11
CA LEU A 384 -15.03 -10.14 23.29
C LEU A 384 -14.94 -11.58 23.82
N GLY A 385 -13.73 -12.12 24.07
CA GLY A 385 -13.55 -13.45 24.65
C GLY A 385 -14.13 -14.59 23.81
N VAL A 386 -14.41 -14.37 22.54
CA VAL A 386 -14.90 -15.40 21.61
C VAL A 386 -13.70 -16.22 21.16
N GLN A 387 -13.41 -17.29 21.93
CA GLN A 387 -12.46 -18.35 21.59
C GLN A 387 -12.92 -19.15 20.38
#